data_1a799d45e1c97b79ba91092aaed3a52a
#
_entry.id   1a799d45e1c97b79ba91092aaed3a52a
#
_cell.length_a   1.000
_cell.length_b   1.000
_cell.length_c   1.000
_cell.angle_alpha   90.00
_cell.angle_beta   90.00
_cell.angle_gamma   90.00
#
_symmetry.space_group_name_H-M   'P 1'
#
loop_
_entity.id
_entity.type
_entity.pdbx_description
1 polymer ?
#
loop_
_entity_poly.entity_id
_entity_poly.type
_entity_poly.pdbx_seq_one_letter_code
_entity_poly.pdbx_strand_id
1 'polypeptide(L)'
;ILMLYLTKTWLEGGLAFDKATASLIYGFATGLTYFTPLIGGWIADNFLGQRRAVLLGGLIMFFGEFALFSINTHFGLYLGLFLLIIGNGFFKPNISALVGGLYESGDKRLDSAFSIFYMGINLGAFLAPLITGFLTDNIFATHGVDAQGKEIILSYGYRYGFLAAAIGMLIGELIFIFFAQKYLGDLGLQPKGGKKKIQELSEAEVQKPLTKEEKERIAVIFIYFFFAIFFFAGFEQAGSSLTLYTDNYINRTVMGFEIPTAWFQSVNPLFIVLLAPVFASFWGTKMGQRLTTPF
;
A
#
# COMPACT_ATOMS: atom_id res chain seq x y z
N ILE A 1 -7.61 -4.41 -9.20
CA ILE A 1 -7.61 -5.80 -9.76
C ILE A 1 -8.19 -6.80 -8.78
N LEU A 2 -7.76 -6.84 -7.48
CA LEU A 2 -8.23 -7.85 -6.52
C LEU A 2 -9.76 -7.96 -6.46
N MET A 3 -10.47 -6.83 -6.34
CA MET A 3 -11.93 -6.84 -6.25
C MET A 3 -12.62 -7.40 -7.51
N LEU A 4 -12.07 -7.09 -8.69
CA LEU A 4 -12.54 -7.64 -9.96
C LEU A 4 -12.26 -9.15 -10.04
N TYR A 5 -11.05 -9.58 -9.68
CA TYR A 5 -10.68 -11.00 -9.61
C TYR A 5 -11.59 -11.80 -8.68
N LEU A 6 -11.99 -11.22 -7.54
CA LEU A 6 -12.92 -11.87 -6.62
C LEU A 6 -14.32 -12.07 -7.22
N THR A 7 -14.85 -11.05 -7.93
CA THR A 7 -16.27 -11.00 -8.31
C THR A 7 -16.57 -11.53 -9.71
N LYS A 8 -15.61 -11.48 -10.65
CA LYS A 8 -15.80 -12.06 -11.99
C LYS A 8 -15.93 -13.58 -11.91
N THR A 9 -16.70 -14.16 -12.83
CA THR A 9 -16.92 -15.60 -12.91
C THR A 9 -15.62 -16.36 -13.25
N TRP A 10 -15.60 -17.65 -13.02
CA TRP A 10 -14.48 -18.52 -13.41
C TRP A 10 -14.19 -18.46 -14.92
N LEU A 11 -15.24 -18.36 -15.74
CA LEU A 11 -15.11 -18.22 -17.19
C LEU A 11 -14.48 -16.90 -17.60
N GLU A 12 -14.77 -15.84 -16.86
CA GLU A 12 -14.16 -14.51 -17.04
C GLU A 12 -12.79 -14.39 -16.37
N GLY A 13 -12.22 -15.44 -15.81
CA GLY A 13 -10.89 -15.44 -15.16
C GLY A 13 -10.89 -15.00 -13.69
N GLY A 14 -12.06 -14.89 -13.06
CA GLY A 14 -12.23 -14.56 -11.64
C GLY A 14 -12.47 -15.76 -10.74
N LEU A 15 -12.92 -15.52 -9.51
CA LEU A 15 -13.20 -16.53 -8.48
C LEU A 15 -14.70 -16.67 -8.15
N ALA A 16 -15.56 -15.95 -8.79
CA ALA A 16 -17.03 -16.00 -8.70
C ALA A 16 -17.60 -15.80 -7.28
N PHE A 17 -16.95 -15.04 -6.41
CA PHE A 17 -17.53 -14.63 -5.16
C PHE A 17 -18.67 -13.63 -5.38
N ASP A 18 -19.71 -13.71 -4.56
CA ASP A 18 -20.71 -12.66 -4.50
C ASP A 18 -20.09 -11.33 -3.98
N LYS A 19 -20.73 -10.20 -4.32
CA LYS A 19 -20.20 -8.87 -4.01
C LYS A 19 -20.02 -8.63 -2.51
N ALA A 20 -20.89 -9.19 -1.67
CA ALA A 20 -20.81 -9.02 -0.22
C ALA A 20 -19.60 -9.77 0.35
N THR A 21 -19.44 -11.04 -0.01
CA THR A 21 -18.28 -11.85 0.40
C THR A 21 -16.97 -11.26 -0.13
N ALA A 22 -16.92 -10.82 -1.39
CA ALA A 22 -15.75 -10.18 -1.97
C ALA A 22 -15.38 -8.90 -1.20
N SER A 23 -16.38 -8.07 -0.82
CA SER A 23 -16.15 -6.85 -0.03
C SER A 23 -15.64 -7.17 1.38
N LEU A 24 -16.15 -8.23 2.01
CA LEU A 24 -15.63 -8.68 3.31
C LEU A 24 -14.17 -9.15 3.21
N ILE A 25 -13.84 -10.00 2.22
CA ILE A 25 -12.47 -10.47 2.00
C ILE A 25 -11.54 -9.27 1.78
N TYR A 26 -11.92 -8.33 0.91
CA TYR A 26 -11.16 -7.12 0.64
C TYR A 26 -10.98 -6.27 1.92
N GLY A 27 -12.05 -6.02 2.64
CA GLY A 27 -12.03 -5.21 3.86
C GLY A 27 -11.17 -5.82 4.97
N PHE A 28 -11.28 -7.13 5.21
CA PHE A 28 -10.43 -7.83 6.17
C PHE A 28 -8.96 -7.83 5.75
N ALA A 29 -8.67 -8.12 4.48
CA ALA A 29 -7.30 -8.10 3.98
C ALA A 29 -6.67 -6.71 4.14
N THR A 30 -7.38 -5.66 3.69
CA THR A 30 -6.92 -4.28 3.83
C THR A 30 -6.75 -3.89 5.31
N GLY A 31 -7.73 -4.17 6.17
CA GLY A 31 -7.65 -3.87 7.59
C GLY A 31 -6.46 -4.53 8.29
N LEU A 32 -6.20 -5.80 7.99
CA LEU A 32 -5.06 -6.53 8.55
C LEU A 32 -3.71 -5.99 8.06
N THR A 33 -3.61 -5.46 6.82
CA THR A 33 -2.37 -4.81 6.35
C THR A 33 -2.04 -3.52 7.11
N TYR A 34 -3.02 -2.88 7.76
CA TYR A 34 -2.79 -1.75 8.67
C TYR A 34 -2.45 -2.18 10.10
N PHE A 35 -2.90 -3.37 10.51
CA PHE A 35 -2.64 -3.89 11.85
C PHE A 35 -1.29 -4.59 11.99
N THR A 36 -0.90 -5.43 11.03
CA THR A 36 0.33 -6.23 11.07
C THR A 36 1.62 -5.42 11.17
N PRO A 37 1.74 -4.16 10.70
CA PRO A 37 2.91 -3.30 10.92
C PRO A 37 3.28 -3.09 12.39
N LEU A 38 2.32 -3.11 13.30
CA LEU A 38 2.59 -3.02 14.74
C LEU A 38 3.42 -4.21 15.22
N ILE A 39 3.04 -5.42 14.79
CA ILE A 39 3.73 -6.66 15.16
C ILE A 39 5.07 -6.76 14.44
N GLY A 40 5.09 -6.51 13.12
CA GLY A 40 6.31 -6.62 12.32
C GLY A 40 7.37 -5.59 12.68
N GLY A 41 6.98 -4.35 13.01
CA GLY A 41 7.88 -3.33 13.52
C GLY A 41 8.46 -3.73 14.89
N TRP A 42 7.62 -4.22 15.80
CA TRP A 42 8.09 -4.71 17.10
C TRP A 42 9.08 -5.89 16.99
N ILE A 43 8.81 -6.85 16.11
CA ILE A 43 9.73 -7.96 15.86
C ILE A 43 11.06 -7.46 15.26
N ALA A 44 11.01 -6.51 14.35
CA ALA A 44 12.21 -5.94 13.75
C ALA A 44 13.06 -5.21 14.78
N ASP A 45 12.46 -4.38 15.64
CA ASP A 45 13.17 -3.60 16.62
C ASP A 45 13.79 -4.46 17.75
N ASN A 46 13.19 -5.63 18.05
CA ASN A 46 13.66 -6.48 19.17
C ASN A 46 14.54 -7.66 18.73
N PHE A 47 14.37 -8.19 17.50
CA PHE A 47 14.99 -9.47 17.11
C PHE A 47 15.74 -9.44 15.77
N LEU A 48 15.19 -8.82 14.72
CA LEU A 48 15.70 -8.97 13.34
C LEU A 48 16.62 -7.83 12.91
N GLY A 49 16.35 -6.61 13.35
CA GLY A 49 16.82 -5.40 12.71
C GLY A 49 15.98 -5.04 11.47
N GLN A 50 15.92 -3.75 11.17
CA GLN A 50 15.02 -3.21 10.14
C GLN A 50 15.35 -3.70 8.73
N ARG A 51 16.64 -3.84 8.38
CA ARG A 51 17.06 -4.33 7.05
C ARG A 51 16.62 -5.75 6.78
N ARG A 52 16.80 -6.65 7.75
CA ARG A 52 16.37 -8.05 7.61
C ARG A 52 14.85 -8.16 7.57
N ALA A 53 14.16 -7.32 8.33
CA ALA A 53 12.71 -7.27 8.32
C ALA A 53 12.17 -6.81 6.95
N VAL A 54 12.78 -5.79 6.31
CA VAL A 54 12.41 -5.36 4.95
C VAL A 54 12.60 -6.50 3.95
N LEU A 55 13.77 -7.15 3.94
CA LEU A 55 14.05 -8.28 3.05
C LEU A 55 13.07 -9.45 3.25
N LEU A 56 12.85 -9.83 4.50
CA LEU A 56 11.90 -10.91 4.82
C LEU A 56 10.48 -10.55 4.37
N GLY A 57 10.05 -9.31 4.65
CA GLY A 57 8.73 -8.83 4.28
C GLY A 57 8.52 -8.81 2.76
N GLY A 58 9.48 -8.30 2.01
CA GLY A 58 9.43 -8.25 0.56
C GLY A 58 9.42 -9.64 -0.08
N LEU A 59 10.25 -10.57 0.40
CA LEU A 59 10.24 -11.96 -0.07
C LEU A 59 8.90 -12.66 0.23
N ILE A 60 8.33 -12.47 1.41
CA ILE A 60 7.02 -13.01 1.76
C ILE A 60 5.94 -12.44 0.83
N MET A 61 5.95 -11.13 0.55
CA MET A 61 5.00 -10.49 -0.38
C MET A 61 5.19 -11.01 -1.81
N PHE A 62 6.44 -11.18 -2.27
CA PHE A 62 6.71 -11.80 -3.57
C PHE A 62 6.04 -13.18 -3.68
N PHE A 63 6.21 -14.06 -2.68
CA PHE A 63 5.56 -15.36 -2.69
C PHE A 63 4.03 -15.27 -2.58
N GLY A 64 3.50 -14.24 -1.91
CA GLY A 64 2.07 -13.96 -1.85
C GLY A 64 1.49 -13.64 -3.23
N GLU A 65 2.09 -12.71 -3.96
CA GLU A 65 1.69 -12.37 -5.34
C GLU A 65 1.89 -13.56 -6.29
N PHE A 66 2.98 -14.30 -6.13
CA PHE A 66 3.25 -15.50 -6.93
C PHE A 66 2.23 -16.62 -6.66
N ALA A 67 1.76 -16.77 -5.43
CA ALA A 67 0.68 -17.72 -5.09
C ALA A 67 -0.64 -17.31 -5.76
N LEU A 68 -0.99 -16.02 -5.76
CA LEU A 68 -2.16 -15.50 -6.49
C LEU A 68 -2.08 -15.74 -8.01
N PHE A 69 -0.87 -15.67 -8.57
CA PHE A 69 -0.64 -16.01 -9.98
C PHE A 69 -0.77 -17.50 -10.25
N SER A 70 -0.09 -18.35 -9.45
CA SER A 70 0.14 -19.77 -9.78
C SER A 70 -1.02 -20.67 -9.38
N ILE A 71 -1.72 -20.35 -8.28
CA ILE A 71 -2.76 -21.19 -7.68
C ILE A 71 -4.13 -20.51 -7.87
N ASN A 72 -4.77 -20.77 -9.02
CA ASN A 72 -6.07 -20.18 -9.37
C ASN A 72 -7.23 -20.89 -8.66
N THR A 73 -7.28 -20.78 -7.34
CA THR A 73 -8.31 -21.41 -6.48
C THR A 73 -8.58 -20.50 -5.27
N HIS A 74 -9.67 -20.76 -4.54
CA HIS A 74 -9.92 -20.08 -3.26
C HIS A 74 -8.76 -20.28 -2.26
N PHE A 75 -8.12 -21.46 -2.24
CA PHE A 75 -6.94 -21.70 -1.41
C PHE A 75 -5.79 -20.78 -1.79
N GLY A 76 -5.49 -20.65 -3.09
CA GLY A 76 -4.44 -19.74 -3.58
C GLY A 76 -4.71 -18.28 -3.21
N LEU A 77 -5.98 -17.84 -3.27
CA LEU A 77 -6.40 -16.52 -2.80
C LEU A 77 -6.07 -16.32 -1.32
N TYR A 78 -6.54 -17.20 -0.45
CA TYR A 78 -6.33 -17.01 0.99
C TYR A 78 -4.86 -17.13 1.38
N LEU A 79 -4.10 -18.05 0.76
CA LEU A 79 -2.67 -18.18 0.96
C LEU A 79 -1.94 -16.91 0.51
N GLY A 80 -2.24 -16.40 -0.69
CA GLY A 80 -1.65 -15.19 -1.22
C GLY A 80 -1.92 -13.98 -0.34
N LEU A 81 -3.19 -13.75 0.03
CA LEU A 81 -3.57 -12.64 0.92
C LEU A 81 -2.90 -12.76 2.30
N PHE A 82 -2.84 -13.96 2.88
CA PHE A 82 -2.16 -14.19 4.16
C PHE A 82 -0.68 -13.82 4.10
N LEU A 83 0.02 -14.25 3.05
CA LEU A 83 1.42 -13.89 2.84
C LEU A 83 1.61 -12.38 2.62
N LEU A 84 0.73 -11.74 1.82
CA LEU A 84 0.77 -10.30 1.60
C LEU A 84 0.58 -9.51 2.90
N ILE A 85 -0.37 -9.90 3.73
CA ILE A 85 -0.65 -9.28 5.03
C ILE A 85 0.55 -9.37 5.97
N ILE A 86 1.15 -10.55 6.08
CA ILE A 86 2.34 -10.76 6.93
C ILE A 86 3.54 -10.01 6.37
N GLY A 87 3.82 -10.16 5.08
CA GLY A 87 4.94 -9.51 4.43
C GLY A 87 4.88 -7.98 4.54
N ASN A 88 3.71 -7.38 4.31
CA ASN A 88 3.49 -5.95 4.50
C ASN A 88 3.76 -5.51 5.95
N GLY A 89 3.40 -6.34 6.93
CA GLY A 89 3.68 -6.09 8.33
C GLY A 89 5.17 -5.92 8.64
N PHE A 90 6.02 -6.72 8.01
CA PHE A 90 7.48 -6.58 8.14
C PHE A 90 8.05 -5.48 7.25
N PHE A 91 7.52 -5.28 6.05
CA PHE A 91 8.07 -4.36 5.07
C PHE A 91 7.79 -2.89 5.40
N LYS A 92 6.51 -2.53 5.49
CA LYS A 92 6.04 -1.13 5.53
C LYS A 92 6.60 -0.29 6.68
N PRO A 93 6.58 -0.73 7.95
CA PRO A 93 7.10 0.08 9.04
C PRO A 93 8.62 0.23 8.99
N ASN A 94 9.32 -0.81 8.54
CA ASN A 94 10.78 -0.88 8.59
C ASN A 94 11.44 -0.11 7.46
N ILE A 95 10.86 -0.09 6.24
CA ILE A 95 11.39 0.73 5.15
C ILE A 95 11.28 2.23 5.48
N SER A 96 10.18 2.67 6.09
CA SER A 96 10.01 4.05 6.54
C SER A 96 10.98 4.41 7.65
N ALA A 97 11.19 3.48 8.60
CA ALA A 97 12.14 3.68 9.69
C ALA A 97 13.60 3.74 9.22
N LEU A 98 13.97 2.99 8.16
CA LEU A 98 15.28 3.10 7.51
C LEU A 98 15.49 4.48 6.87
N VAL A 99 14.50 5.03 6.17
CA VAL A 99 14.57 6.38 5.61
C VAL A 99 14.81 7.41 6.72
N GLY A 100 14.05 7.34 7.81
CA GLY A 100 14.25 8.22 8.96
C GLY A 100 15.63 8.07 9.61
N GLY A 101 16.16 6.86 9.66
CA GLY A 101 17.46 6.54 10.25
C GLY A 101 18.68 7.03 9.45
N LEU A 102 18.50 7.48 8.21
CA LEU A 102 19.58 8.09 7.40
C LEU A 102 19.96 9.51 7.85
N TYR A 103 19.14 10.12 8.69
CA TYR A 103 19.31 11.51 9.12
C TYR A 103 19.42 11.59 10.64
N GLU A 104 20.24 12.52 11.12
CA GLU A 104 20.36 12.80 12.56
C GLU A 104 19.11 13.55 13.07
N SER A 105 18.87 13.46 14.38
CA SER A 105 17.75 14.17 15.00
C SER A 105 17.90 15.68 14.81
N GLY A 106 16.87 16.33 14.22
CA GLY A 106 16.86 17.76 13.93
C GLY A 106 17.46 18.14 12.58
N ASP A 107 17.86 17.18 11.74
CA ASP A 107 18.32 17.48 10.37
C ASP A 107 17.16 18.00 9.53
N LYS A 108 17.28 19.21 9.03
CA LYS A 108 16.25 19.88 8.20
C LYS A 108 15.96 19.17 6.87
N ARG A 109 16.86 18.27 6.42
CA ARG A 109 16.67 17.49 5.19
C ARG A 109 15.71 16.30 5.38
N LEU A 110 15.39 15.93 6.61
CA LEU A 110 14.53 14.79 6.93
C LEU A 110 13.15 14.91 6.27
N ASP A 111 12.53 16.10 6.35
CA ASP A 111 11.22 16.36 5.74
C ASP A 111 11.25 16.23 4.20
N SER A 112 12.34 16.73 3.59
CA SER A 112 12.55 16.60 2.15
C SER A 112 12.75 15.13 1.74
N ALA A 113 13.47 14.35 2.55
CA ALA A 113 13.68 12.92 2.28
C ALA A 113 12.36 12.13 2.34
N PHE A 114 11.53 12.39 3.35
CA PHE A 114 10.20 11.78 3.42
C PHE A 114 9.29 12.24 2.28
N SER A 115 9.40 13.48 1.82
CA SER A 115 8.67 13.97 0.66
C SER A 115 9.05 13.23 -0.62
N ILE A 116 10.35 12.99 -0.84
CA ILE A 116 10.86 12.20 -1.98
C ILE A 116 10.40 10.74 -1.86
N PHE A 117 10.49 10.16 -0.67
CA PHE A 117 10.03 8.79 -0.41
C PHE A 117 8.53 8.64 -0.70
N TYR A 118 7.71 9.58 -0.24
CA TYR A 118 6.28 9.61 -0.49
C TYR A 118 5.94 9.81 -1.99
N MET A 119 6.71 10.64 -2.68
CA MET A 119 6.59 10.79 -4.14
C MET A 119 6.88 9.47 -4.86
N GLY A 120 7.90 8.71 -4.43
CA GLY A 120 8.21 7.38 -4.97
C GLY A 120 7.05 6.40 -4.77
N ILE A 121 6.41 6.40 -3.60
CA ILE A 121 5.22 5.58 -3.33
C ILE A 121 4.08 5.94 -4.30
N ASN A 122 3.80 7.23 -4.48
CA ASN A 122 2.73 7.69 -5.38
C ASN A 122 3.04 7.44 -6.84
N LEU A 123 4.29 7.53 -7.27
CA LEU A 123 4.71 7.15 -8.62
C LEU A 123 4.47 5.65 -8.87
N GLY A 124 4.81 4.79 -7.90
CA GLY A 124 4.48 3.37 -7.95
C GLY A 124 2.98 3.11 -8.01
N ALA A 125 2.20 3.79 -7.16
CA ALA A 125 0.74 3.68 -7.13
C ALA A 125 0.07 4.22 -8.41
N PHE A 126 0.70 5.15 -9.13
CA PHE A 126 0.28 5.60 -10.45
C PHE A 126 0.56 4.57 -11.54
N LEU A 127 1.79 4.04 -11.59
CA LEU A 127 2.23 3.15 -12.68
C LEU A 127 1.67 1.73 -12.55
N ALA A 128 1.56 1.19 -11.33
CA ALA A 128 1.16 -0.20 -11.12
C ALA A 128 -0.24 -0.53 -11.68
N PRO A 129 -1.31 0.26 -11.46
CA PRO A 129 -2.61 -0.03 -12.05
C PRO A 129 -2.62 0.11 -13.58
N LEU A 130 -1.79 1.00 -14.15
CA LEU A 130 -1.68 1.14 -15.60
C LEU A 130 -1.07 -0.11 -16.22
N ILE A 131 0.04 -0.60 -15.66
CA ILE A 131 0.73 -1.80 -16.14
C ILE A 131 -0.17 -3.02 -15.94
N THR A 132 -0.65 -3.23 -14.72
CA THR A 132 -1.44 -4.41 -14.39
C THR A 132 -2.78 -4.43 -15.13
N GLY A 133 -3.47 -3.28 -15.26
CA GLY A 133 -4.70 -3.17 -16.04
C GLY A 133 -4.49 -3.47 -17.52
N PHE A 134 -3.42 -2.93 -18.13
CA PHE A 134 -3.08 -3.21 -19.52
C PHE A 134 -2.76 -4.70 -19.75
N LEU A 135 -2.03 -5.33 -18.84
CA LEU A 135 -1.73 -6.75 -18.93
C LEU A 135 -3.00 -7.62 -18.79
N THR A 136 -3.88 -7.28 -17.85
CA THR A 136 -5.07 -8.07 -17.57
C THR A 136 -6.15 -7.96 -18.63
N ASP A 137 -6.36 -6.77 -19.18
CA ASP A 137 -7.50 -6.48 -20.05
C ASP A 137 -7.14 -6.50 -21.53
N ASN A 138 -5.83 -6.36 -21.88
CA ASN A 138 -5.39 -6.29 -23.29
C ASN A 138 -4.44 -7.44 -23.67
N ILE A 139 -3.33 -7.64 -22.94
CA ILE A 139 -2.29 -8.59 -23.36
C ILE A 139 -2.70 -10.04 -23.08
N PHE A 140 -3.20 -10.30 -21.89
CA PHE A 140 -3.54 -11.67 -21.43
C PHE A 140 -5.06 -11.91 -21.33
N ALA A 141 -5.87 -10.99 -21.87
CA ALA A 141 -7.29 -11.19 -22.03
C ALA A 141 -7.58 -12.05 -23.27
N THR A 142 -8.67 -12.81 -23.22
CA THR A 142 -9.26 -13.44 -24.41
C THR A 142 -10.38 -12.57 -24.91
N HIS A 143 -10.28 -12.14 -26.17
CA HIS A 143 -11.26 -11.29 -26.83
C HIS A 143 -12.21 -12.11 -27.69
N GLY A 144 -13.41 -11.61 -27.88
CA GLY A 144 -14.44 -12.16 -28.76
C GLY A 144 -15.32 -11.04 -29.33
N VAL A 145 -16.36 -11.39 -30.03
CA VAL A 145 -17.33 -10.45 -30.53
C VAL A 145 -18.73 -10.78 -30.02
N ASP A 146 -19.51 -9.78 -29.66
CA ASP A 146 -20.90 -9.96 -29.25
C ASP A 146 -21.81 -10.17 -30.49
N ALA A 147 -23.12 -10.37 -30.24
CA ALA A 147 -24.11 -10.57 -31.28
C ALA A 147 -24.26 -9.36 -32.25
N GLN A 148 -23.75 -8.19 -31.84
CA GLN A 148 -23.75 -6.95 -32.59
C GLN A 148 -22.43 -6.71 -33.34
N GLY A 149 -21.46 -7.63 -33.24
CA GLY A 149 -20.14 -7.53 -33.86
C GLY A 149 -19.17 -6.60 -33.12
N LYS A 150 -19.50 -6.19 -31.89
CA LYS A 150 -18.62 -5.39 -31.06
C LYS A 150 -17.61 -6.30 -30.32
N GLU A 151 -16.35 -5.89 -30.27
CA GLU A 151 -15.32 -6.59 -29.52
C GLU A 151 -15.63 -6.52 -28.01
N ILE A 152 -15.56 -7.69 -27.36
CA ILE A 152 -15.76 -7.86 -25.93
C ILE A 152 -14.67 -8.73 -25.33
N ILE A 153 -14.38 -8.54 -24.04
CA ILE A 153 -13.48 -9.42 -23.29
C ILE A 153 -14.25 -10.61 -22.78
N LEU A 154 -13.89 -11.82 -23.22
CA LEU A 154 -14.46 -13.08 -22.75
C LEU A 154 -13.84 -13.56 -21.44
N SER A 155 -12.52 -13.36 -21.29
CA SER A 155 -11.80 -13.74 -20.07
C SER A 155 -10.65 -12.77 -19.84
N TYR A 156 -10.51 -12.35 -18.59
CA TYR A 156 -9.48 -11.41 -18.14
C TYR A 156 -8.23 -12.14 -17.64
N GLY A 157 -7.06 -11.54 -17.87
CA GLY A 157 -5.78 -12.06 -17.44
C GLY A 157 -5.39 -11.65 -16.00
N TYR A 158 -6.31 -11.64 -15.01
CA TYR A 158 -6.04 -11.13 -13.65
C TYR A 158 -4.79 -11.73 -13.00
N ARG A 159 -4.55 -13.02 -13.23
CA ARG A 159 -3.38 -13.73 -12.71
C ARG A 159 -2.07 -13.09 -13.14
N TYR A 160 -1.98 -12.61 -14.38
CA TYR A 160 -0.79 -11.94 -14.91
C TYR A 160 -0.59 -10.54 -14.30
N GLY A 161 -1.64 -9.91 -13.80
CA GLY A 161 -1.53 -8.71 -12.98
C GLY A 161 -0.80 -8.98 -11.66
N PHE A 162 -1.12 -10.08 -10.99
CA PHE A 162 -0.39 -10.54 -9.79
C PHE A 162 1.05 -10.95 -10.11
N LEU A 163 1.28 -11.62 -11.25
CA LEU A 163 2.65 -11.92 -11.69
C LEU A 163 3.48 -10.65 -11.91
N ALA A 164 2.92 -9.63 -12.52
CA ALA A 164 3.60 -8.35 -12.71
C ALA A 164 3.95 -7.69 -11.37
N ALA A 165 3.06 -7.75 -10.38
CA ALA A 165 3.33 -7.28 -9.03
C ALA A 165 4.45 -8.10 -8.35
N ALA A 166 4.43 -9.43 -8.49
CA ALA A 166 5.50 -10.31 -7.99
C ALA A 166 6.85 -9.95 -8.61
N ILE A 167 6.91 -9.77 -9.93
CA ILE A 167 8.15 -9.36 -10.64
C ILE A 167 8.62 -7.99 -10.14
N GLY A 168 7.72 -7.02 -9.98
CA GLY A 168 8.03 -5.70 -9.45
C GLY A 168 8.61 -5.78 -8.03
N MET A 169 8.02 -6.61 -7.17
CA MET A 169 8.55 -6.84 -5.81
C MET A 169 9.93 -7.49 -5.85
N LEU A 170 10.14 -8.50 -6.69
CA LEU A 170 11.44 -9.16 -6.84
C LEU A 170 12.53 -8.19 -7.32
N ILE A 171 12.22 -7.32 -8.29
CA ILE A 171 13.15 -6.30 -8.77
C ILE A 171 13.49 -5.33 -7.62
N GLY A 172 12.50 -4.88 -6.85
CA GLY A 172 12.71 -4.02 -5.69
C GLY A 172 13.62 -4.68 -4.64
N GLU A 173 13.38 -5.97 -4.34
CA GLU A 173 14.21 -6.74 -3.42
C GLU A 173 15.65 -6.91 -3.92
N LEU A 174 15.85 -7.21 -5.20
CA LEU A 174 17.20 -7.31 -5.79
C LEU A 174 17.93 -5.97 -5.70
N ILE A 175 17.27 -4.85 -6.04
CA ILE A 175 17.82 -3.51 -5.89
C ILE A 175 18.23 -3.28 -4.42
N PHE A 176 17.33 -3.61 -3.48
CA PHE A 176 17.63 -3.45 -2.07
C PHE A 176 18.81 -4.31 -1.62
N ILE A 177 18.89 -5.58 -2.01
CA ILE A 177 19.99 -6.50 -1.67
C ILE A 177 21.34 -5.95 -2.18
N PHE A 178 21.41 -5.54 -3.45
CA PHE A 178 22.66 -5.11 -4.05
C PHE A 178 23.14 -3.74 -3.58
N PHE A 179 22.20 -2.84 -3.30
CA PHE A 179 22.53 -1.44 -2.99
C PHE A 179 22.46 -1.09 -1.51
N ALA A 180 21.76 -1.86 -0.68
CA ALA A 180 21.57 -1.54 0.74
C ALA A 180 22.90 -1.38 1.49
N GLN A 181 23.89 -2.26 1.27
CA GLN A 181 25.18 -2.13 1.95
C GLN A 181 25.93 -0.86 1.53
N LYS A 182 25.85 -0.48 0.26
CA LYS A 182 26.53 0.71 -0.27
C LYS A 182 25.94 2.01 0.29
N TYR A 183 24.61 2.09 0.41
CA TYR A 183 23.93 3.33 0.76
C TYR A 183 23.49 3.43 2.22
N LEU A 184 23.23 2.31 2.88
CA LEU A 184 22.80 2.28 4.27
C LEU A 184 23.97 1.93 5.23
N GLY A 185 25.11 1.41 4.75
CA GLY A 185 26.17 0.93 5.62
C GLY A 185 25.64 -0.10 6.60
N ASP A 186 25.84 0.13 7.90
CA ASP A 186 25.38 -0.77 8.98
C ASP A 186 23.98 -0.39 9.53
N LEU A 187 23.35 0.64 9.00
CA LEU A 187 22.03 1.09 9.44
C LEU A 187 21.00 -0.05 9.33
N GLY A 188 20.29 -0.31 10.40
CA GLY A 188 19.20 -1.28 10.48
C GLY A 188 19.62 -2.76 10.45
N LEU A 189 20.92 -3.09 10.49
CA LEU A 189 21.41 -4.47 10.59
C LEU A 189 21.14 -5.10 11.95
N GLN A 190 21.29 -4.31 13.01
CA GLN A 190 21.10 -4.78 14.37
C GLN A 190 19.74 -4.34 14.92
N PRO A 191 19.10 -5.18 15.76
CA PRO A 191 17.93 -4.75 16.52
C PRO A 191 18.30 -3.53 17.39
N LYS A 192 17.38 -2.58 17.53
CA LYS A 192 17.60 -1.38 18.34
C LYS A 192 17.73 -1.66 19.85
N GLY A 193 17.67 -2.93 20.25
CA GLY A 193 17.86 -3.36 21.62
C GLY A 193 16.77 -2.89 22.58
N GLY A 194 15.51 -2.98 22.14
CA GLY A 194 14.33 -2.44 22.82
C GLY A 194 14.17 -2.85 24.31
N LYS A 195 14.69 -3.99 24.72
CA LYS A 195 14.57 -4.42 26.12
C LYS A 195 15.42 -3.60 27.10
N LYS A 196 16.68 -3.25 26.77
CA LYS A 196 17.53 -2.49 27.70
C LYS A 196 17.08 -1.03 27.83
N LYS A 197 16.75 -0.38 26.72
CA LYS A 197 16.35 1.03 26.72
C LYS A 197 14.94 1.25 27.29
N ILE A 198 14.03 0.30 27.07
CA ILE A 198 12.69 0.33 27.68
C ILE A 198 12.79 0.05 29.18
N GLN A 199 13.70 -0.82 29.63
CA GLN A 199 13.87 -1.12 31.03
C GLN A 199 14.50 0.04 31.80
N GLU A 200 15.48 0.72 31.23
CA GLU A 200 16.11 1.92 31.83
C GLU A 200 15.16 3.15 31.82
N LEU A 201 14.32 3.30 30.80
CA LEU A 201 13.29 4.35 30.75
C LEU A 201 12.05 3.98 31.61
N SER A 202 11.69 2.70 31.70
CA SER A 202 10.45 2.28 32.35
C SER A 202 10.48 2.36 33.87
N GLU A 203 11.63 2.18 34.50
CA GLU A 203 11.70 2.26 35.95
C GLU A 203 11.63 3.70 36.49
N ALA A 204 12.06 4.69 35.69
CA ALA A 204 12.06 6.09 36.07
C ALA A 204 10.85 6.91 35.62
N GLU A 205 10.25 6.57 34.47
CA GLU A 205 9.16 7.35 33.86
C GLU A 205 7.77 6.72 33.99
N VAL A 206 7.65 5.39 34.09
CA VAL A 206 6.35 4.69 34.18
C VAL A 206 5.61 4.97 35.50
N GLN A 207 6.28 5.48 36.53
CA GLN A 207 5.63 5.76 37.82
C GLN A 207 5.06 7.17 37.98
N LYS A 208 5.20 8.05 36.96
CA LYS A 208 4.60 9.38 37.05
C LYS A 208 3.19 9.37 36.45
N PRO A 209 2.17 9.82 37.17
CA PRO A 209 0.84 9.97 36.60
C PRO A 209 0.88 10.99 35.46
N LEU A 210 0.14 10.71 34.39
CA LEU A 210 0.03 11.60 33.24
C LEU A 210 -0.38 13.01 33.69
N THR A 211 0.35 14.01 33.22
CA THR A 211 0.03 15.43 33.44
C THR A 211 -1.30 15.79 32.76
N LYS A 212 -1.87 16.91 33.14
CA LYS A 212 -3.10 17.41 32.52
C LYS A 212 -2.92 17.64 31.02
N GLU A 213 -1.78 18.22 30.61
CA GLU A 213 -1.45 18.46 29.19
C GLU A 213 -1.32 17.16 28.39
N GLU A 214 -0.69 16.12 28.95
CA GLU A 214 -0.58 14.80 28.29
C GLU A 214 -1.95 14.15 28.11
N LYS A 215 -2.84 14.25 29.09
CA LYS A 215 -4.22 13.75 28.99
C LYS A 215 -5.02 14.49 27.93
N GLU A 216 -4.86 15.81 27.85
CA GLU A 216 -5.50 16.65 26.81
C GLU A 216 -4.98 16.29 25.40
N ARG A 217 -3.67 16.08 25.25
CA ARG A 217 -3.08 15.60 23.96
C ARG A 217 -3.62 14.24 23.57
N ILE A 218 -3.72 13.29 24.50
CA ILE A 218 -4.33 11.97 24.27
C ILE A 218 -5.79 12.12 23.83
N ALA A 219 -6.57 12.96 24.50
CA ALA A 219 -7.95 13.21 24.12
C ALA A 219 -8.08 13.77 22.69
N VAL A 220 -7.22 14.72 22.30
CA VAL A 220 -7.18 15.26 20.92
C VAL A 220 -6.86 14.15 19.91
N ILE A 221 -5.92 13.24 20.24
CA ILE A 221 -5.59 12.10 19.36
C ILE A 221 -6.81 11.19 19.17
N PHE A 222 -7.58 10.89 20.22
CA PHE A 222 -8.80 10.07 20.09
C PHE A 222 -9.89 10.76 19.28
N ILE A 223 -10.08 12.08 19.46
CA ILE A 223 -11.01 12.86 18.64
C ILE A 223 -10.58 12.80 17.15
N TYR A 224 -9.29 13.00 16.88
CA TYR A 224 -8.76 12.90 15.52
C TYR A 224 -8.99 11.50 14.91
N PHE A 225 -8.71 10.43 15.65
CA PHE A 225 -8.97 9.06 15.19
C PHE A 225 -10.46 8.82 14.88
N PHE A 226 -11.36 9.37 15.67
CA PHE A 226 -12.79 9.26 15.40
C PHE A 226 -13.13 9.81 14.01
N PHE A 227 -12.65 11.01 13.66
CA PHE A 227 -12.89 11.58 12.33
C PHE A 227 -12.11 10.85 11.23
N ALA A 228 -10.90 10.38 11.51
CA ALA A 228 -10.11 9.62 10.56
C ALA A 228 -10.80 8.31 10.11
N ILE A 229 -11.55 7.65 10.99
CA ILE A 229 -12.33 6.45 10.64
C ILE A 229 -13.29 6.73 9.48
N PHE A 230 -14.04 7.83 9.54
CA PHE A 230 -15.00 8.20 8.48
C PHE A 230 -14.29 8.57 7.18
N PHE A 231 -13.19 9.30 7.27
CA PHE A 231 -12.39 9.63 6.09
C PHE A 231 -11.87 8.36 5.40
N PHE A 232 -11.22 7.46 6.14
CA PHE A 232 -10.67 6.23 5.57
C PHE A 232 -11.77 5.25 5.13
N ALA A 233 -12.92 5.21 5.79
CA ALA A 233 -14.06 4.43 5.34
C ALA A 233 -14.54 4.86 3.93
N GLY A 234 -14.49 6.16 3.62
CA GLY A 234 -14.75 6.67 2.27
C GLY A 234 -13.59 6.41 1.30
N PHE A 235 -12.36 6.67 1.74
CA PHE A 235 -11.16 6.57 0.91
C PHE A 235 -10.90 5.14 0.41
N GLU A 236 -11.02 4.15 1.28
CA GLU A 236 -10.77 2.74 0.94
C GLU A 236 -11.84 2.13 0.01
N GLN A 237 -12.96 2.82 -0.19
CA GLN A 237 -13.94 2.40 -1.20
C GLN A 237 -13.43 2.51 -2.62
N ALA A 238 -12.38 3.29 -2.88
CA ALA A 238 -11.74 3.37 -4.19
C ALA A 238 -11.35 1.98 -4.72
N GLY A 239 -10.76 1.15 -3.87
CA GLY A 239 -10.32 -0.21 -4.21
C GLY A 239 -11.43 -1.28 -4.21
N SER A 240 -12.62 -0.99 -3.70
CA SER A 240 -13.73 -1.92 -3.53
C SER A 240 -14.99 -1.50 -4.29
N SER A 241 -15.94 -0.85 -3.62
CA SER A 241 -17.25 -0.51 -4.20
C SER A 241 -17.16 0.42 -5.40
N LEU A 242 -16.25 1.42 -5.39
CA LEU A 242 -16.07 2.32 -6.54
C LEU A 242 -15.43 1.59 -7.73
N THR A 243 -14.55 0.62 -7.50
CA THR A 243 -14.03 -0.24 -8.57
C THR A 243 -15.16 -1.02 -9.24
N LEU A 244 -16.05 -1.65 -8.45
CA LEU A 244 -17.20 -2.37 -8.99
C LEU A 244 -18.21 -1.45 -9.69
N TYR A 245 -18.43 -0.26 -9.15
CA TYR A 245 -19.27 0.76 -9.77
C TYR A 245 -18.71 1.17 -11.16
N THR A 246 -17.40 1.42 -11.22
CA THR A 246 -16.72 1.77 -12.47
C THR A 246 -16.84 0.65 -13.50
N ASP A 247 -16.62 -0.59 -13.07
CA ASP A 247 -16.70 -1.76 -13.96
C ASP A 247 -18.11 -1.98 -14.54
N ASN A 248 -19.15 -1.82 -13.71
CA ASN A 248 -20.51 -2.20 -14.10
C ASN A 248 -21.35 -1.06 -14.68
N TYR A 249 -21.06 0.22 -14.32
CA TYR A 249 -21.97 1.33 -14.62
C TYR A 249 -21.34 2.49 -15.40
N ILE A 250 -20.01 2.56 -15.49
CA ILE A 250 -19.33 3.63 -16.23
C ILE A 250 -19.04 3.19 -17.65
N ASN A 251 -19.42 4.02 -18.63
CA ASN A 251 -18.98 3.84 -20.01
C ASN A 251 -17.49 4.19 -20.11
N ARG A 252 -16.66 3.18 -20.27
CA ARG A 252 -15.20 3.28 -20.31
C ARG A 252 -14.64 3.34 -21.74
N THR A 253 -15.50 3.34 -22.75
CA THR A 253 -15.06 3.35 -24.15
C THR A 253 -14.80 4.78 -24.62
N VAL A 254 -13.56 5.08 -24.98
CA VAL A 254 -13.12 6.36 -25.54
C VAL A 254 -12.43 6.12 -26.87
N MET A 255 -12.94 6.71 -27.94
CA MET A 255 -12.42 6.56 -29.33
C MET A 255 -12.23 5.08 -29.75
N GLY A 256 -13.12 4.20 -29.31
CA GLY A 256 -13.05 2.76 -29.61
C GLY A 256 -12.15 1.93 -28.71
N PHE A 257 -11.39 2.56 -27.83
CA PHE A 257 -10.57 1.87 -26.82
C PHE A 257 -11.32 1.77 -25.48
N GLU A 258 -11.43 0.58 -24.92
CA GLU A 258 -12.01 0.37 -23.60
C GLU A 258 -10.95 0.53 -22.52
N ILE A 259 -11.09 1.59 -21.69
CA ILE A 259 -10.17 1.90 -20.61
C ILE A 259 -10.29 0.81 -19.54
N PRO A 260 -9.18 0.10 -19.16
CA PRO A 260 -9.19 -0.86 -18.08
C PRO A 260 -9.70 -0.26 -16.77
N THR A 261 -10.60 -0.96 -16.08
CA THR A 261 -11.16 -0.48 -14.80
C THR A 261 -10.07 -0.16 -13.78
N ALA A 262 -8.98 -0.92 -13.76
CA ALA A 262 -7.85 -0.71 -12.87
C ALA A 262 -7.18 0.66 -13.05
N TRP A 263 -7.21 1.27 -14.25
CA TRP A 263 -6.56 2.56 -14.51
C TRP A 263 -7.16 3.72 -13.70
N PHE A 264 -8.41 3.62 -13.30
CA PHE A 264 -9.05 4.63 -12.45
C PHE A 264 -8.40 4.75 -11.07
N GLN A 265 -7.69 3.71 -10.61
CA GLN A 265 -6.91 3.77 -9.36
C GLN A 265 -5.66 4.67 -9.50
N SER A 266 -5.18 4.93 -10.70
CA SER A 266 -4.05 5.81 -10.97
C SER A 266 -4.40 7.30 -10.87
N VAL A 267 -5.68 7.66 -10.90
CA VAL A 267 -6.14 9.07 -10.92
C VAL A 267 -5.72 9.82 -9.66
N ASN A 268 -5.94 9.24 -8.49
CA ASN A 268 -5.57 9.87 -7.21
C ASN A 268 -4.05 10.08 -7.10
N PRO A 269 -3.18 9.06 -7.27
CA PRO A 269 -1.73 9.24 -7.26
C PRO A 269 -1.22 10.23 -8.29
N LEU A 270 -1.82 10.27 -9.48
CA LEU A 270 -1.48 11.26 -10.51
C LEU A 270 -1.67 12.68 -9.99
N PHE A 271 -2.85 12.97 -9.44
CA PHE A 271 -3.14 14.30 -8.89
C PHE A 271 -2.26 14.65 -7.69
N ILE A 272 -1.90 13.68 -6.84
CA ILE A 272 -0.93 13.92 -5.75
C ILE A 272 0.41 14.38 -6.33
N VAL A 273 0.96 13.68 -7.32
CA VAL A 273 2.24 14.04 -7.93
C VAL A 273 2.18 15.39 -8.63
N LEU A 274 1.10 15.68 -9.36
CA LEU A 274 0.96 16.94 -10.11
C LEU A 274 0.68 18.14 -9.21
N LEU A 275 -0.13 17.98 -8.17
CA LEU A 275 -0.56 19.08 -7.30
C LEU A 275 0.40 19.35 -6.14
N ALA A 276 1.22 18.38 -5.73
CA ALA A 276 2.16 18.57 -4.62
C ALA A 276 3.08 19.80 -4.81
N PRO A 277 3.71 20.02 -5.97
CA PRO A 277 4.51 21.23 -6.19
C PRO A 277 3.69 22.52 -6.13
N VAL A 278 2.44 22.49 -6.60
CA VAL A 278 1.52 23.64 -6.58
C VAL A 278 1.21 24.03 -5.13
N PHE A 279 0.83 23.06 -4.31
CA PHE A 279 0.55 23.27 -2.89
C PHE A 279 1.82 23.67 -2.12
N ALA A 280 2.97 23.06 -2.41
CA ALA A 280 4.23 23.45 -1.79
C ALA A 280 4.57 24.92 -2.10
N SER A 281 4.38 25.35 -3.35
CA SER A 281 4.56 26.75 -3.73
C SER A 281 3.56 27.68 -3.04
N PHE A 282 2.29 27.27 -2.95
CA PHE A 282 1.24 28.04 -2.26
C PHE A 282 1.57 28.26 -0.77
N TRP A 283 1.98 27.21 -0.05
CA TRP A 283 2.36 27.29 1.37
C TRP A 283 3.58 28.18 1.60
N GLY A 284 4.47 28.33 0.60
CA GLY A 284 5.58 29.26 0.63
C GLY A 284 5.18 30.73 0.50
N THR A 285 3.95 31.03 0.04
CA THR A 285 3.48 32.41 -0.12
C THR A 285 3.08 33.03 1.23
N LYS A 286 3.05 34.40 1.26
CA LYS A 286 2.53 35.14 2.44
C LYS A 286 1.09 34.75 2.82
N MET A 287 0.28 34.33 1.86
CA MET A 287 -1.09 33.87 2.08
C MET A 287 -1.12 32.50 2.73
N GLY A 288 -0.34 31.56 2.20
CA GLY A 288 -0.20 30.22 2.76
C GLY A 288 0.37 30.22 4.18
N GLN A 289 1.39 31.04 4.42
CA GLN A 289 1.99 31.20 5.76
C GLN A 289 1.05 31.76 6.84
N ARG A 290 -0.03 32.46 6.44
CA ARG A 290 -1.09 32.91 7.37
C ARG A 290 -2.06 31.81 7.77
N LEU A 291 -2.15 30.75 6.99
CA LEU A 291 -2.93 29.57 7.31
C LEU A 291 -2.06 28.74 8.24
N THR A 292 -2.23 28.93 9.54
CA THR A 292 -1.51 28.11 10.53
C THR A 292 -1.90 26.67 10.35
N THR A 293 -0.93 25.82 10.00
CA THR A 293 -1.09 24.41 10.27
C THR A 293 -1.26 24.24 11.78
N PRO A 294 -2.14 23.32 12.26
CA PRO A 294 -2.33 23.09 13.70
C PRO A 294 -1.08 22.60 14.43
N PHE A 295 0.05 22.51 13.73
CA PHE A 295 1.37 22.13 14.29
C PHE A 295 2.50 22.80 13.54
#